data_d87a4386aa9f11146469ff3b67d319d8
#
_entry.id   d87a4386aa9f11146469ff3b67d319d8
#
_cell.length_a   1.000
_cell.length_b   1.000
_cell.length_c   1.000
_cell.angle_alpha   90.00
_cell.angle_beta   90.00
_cell.angle_gamma   90.00
#
_symmetry.space_group_name_H-M   'P 1'
#
loop_
_entity.id
_entity.type
_entity.pdbx_description
1 polymer ?
#
loop_
_entity_poly.entity_id
_entity_poly.type
_entity_poly.pdbx_seq_one_letter_code
_entity_poly.pdbx_strand_id
1 'polypeptide(L)'
;MLEKINAFLWGVPVLGLILGTGVWLAIRTGAVQVRMFPSAWKSFLHRLLDRDSGFRALCTALAATVGTGNIAGVAGAIAIGGPGAVLWMWVSAFLGMGVKYAEAVLAVRYRESDGRAGTMYIIRNGLGQRWSWMAGVYALFGLAAAFGVGNATQVNAVMSALKSTGAGRGFAVCFGLGMAALVAVLVAGGARRLTEAAEVLVPVVSGAYIVLCLVALWLRRGAVTGALADIFRGAFDPAAVTGGAVGSTMTALRIGVSRGTFTNEAGMGTAAIAHGSAEGVHPAQQGMLGIMEVFLDTMVICTITALVILTGGVGIPYGGQAGAELTAAALSGSLGDWVRAALCCCLALFGLATILGWGFYAGRCAEYLFGGINWRVFGMVQGCAVVLGLFLETGTVWTLAEIVNGLMAIPNLAAVLMLTPEVARLTGEYRMCYNLSHRHNKRGNPYERKRNRRDPAAHPPGSQQYDGHLRLLRQRGQGGHQQIPAQHRHDARK
;
A
#
# COMPACT_ATOMS: atom_id res chain seq x y z
N MET A 1 12.64 -25.45 -9.27
CA MET A 1 13.45 -24.86 -8.18
C MET A 1 12.82 -23.57 -7.65
N LEU A 2 12.46 -22.63 -8.51
CA LEU A 2 11.83 -21.35 -8.10
C LEU A 2 10.54 -21.53 -7.30
N GLU A 3 9.64 -22.41 -7.75
CA GLU A 3 8.39 -22.70 -7.03
C GLU A 3 8.61 -23.25 -5.61
N LYS A 4 9.64 -24.08 -5.40
CA LYS A 4 9.99 -24.58 -4.06
C LYS A 4 10.50 -23.46 -3.14
N ILE A 5 11.31 -22.54 -3.69
CA ILE A 5 11.79 -21.36 -2.94
C ILE A 5 10.60 -20.45 -2.61
N ASN A 6 9.72 -20.20 -3.56
CA ASN A 6 8.53 -19.40 -3.35
C ASN A 6 7.60 -20.01 -2.30
N ALA A 7 7.33 -21.30 -2.39
CA ALA A 7 6.51 -22.04 -1.43
C ALA A 7 7.12 -22.06 -0.02
N PHE A 8 8.45 -22.11 0.10
CA PHE A 8 9.13 -22.00 1.39
C PHE A 8 9.02 -20.57 1.96
N LEU A 9 9.34 -19.54 1.17
CA LEU A 9 9.30 -18.14 1.63
C LEU A 9 7.88 -17.74 2.07
N TRP A 10 6.88 -17.97 1.21
CA TRP A 10 5.47 -17.67 1.49
C TRP A 10 4.75 -18.80 2.25
N GLY A 11 5.52 -19.69 2.84
CA GLY A 11 5.09 -20.64 3.85
C GLY A 11 5.08 -20.01 5.25
N VAL A 12 5.33 -20.85 6.26
CA VAL A 12 5.36 -20.43 7.67
C VAL A 12 6.33 -19.27 7.97
N PRO A 13 7.54 -19.16 7.36
CA PRO A 13 8.50 -18.13 7.77
C PRO A 13 7.99 -16.70 7.54
N VAL A 14 7.68 -16.33 6.31
CA VAL A 14 7.28 -14.94 6.00
C VAL A 14 5.87 -14.65 6.48
N LEU A 15 4.92 -15.58 6.32
CA LEU A 15 3.55 -15.40 6.83
C LEU A 15 3.53 -15.27 8.35
N GLY A 16 4.29 -16.11 9.06
CA GLY A 16 4.43 -16.04 10.51
C GLY A 16 5.08 -14.72 10.97
N LEU A 17 6.08 -14.23 10.23
CA LEU A 17 6.73 -12.96 10.52
C LEU A 17 5.77 -11.78 10.31
N ILE A 18 5.01 -11.75 9.21
CA ILE A 18 4.04 -10.68 8.92
C ILE A 18 2.92 -10.65 9.95
N LEU A 19 2.26 -11.79 10.17
CA LEU A 19 1.14 -11.88 11.13
C LEU A 19 1.63 -11.63 12.56
N GLY A 20 2.76 -12.23 12.94
CA GLY A 20 3.38 -12.04 14.26
C GLY A 20 3.74 -10.59 14.51
N THR A 21 4.33 -9.89 13.53
CA THR A 21 4.62 -8.45 13.65
C THR A 21 3.34 -7.64 13.79
N GLY A 22 2.30 -7.97 13.02
CA GLY A 22 0.99 -7.31 13.13
C GLY A 22 0.37 -7.47 14.50
N VAL A 23 0.37 -8.67 15.06
CA VAL A 23 -0.11 -8.95 16.43
C VAL A 23 0.72 -8.21 17.47
N TRP A 24 2.05 -8.27 17.35
CA TRP A 24 2.96 -7.57 18.26
C TRP A 24 2.71 -6.06 18.28
N LEU A 25 2.60 -5.46 17.10
CA LEU A 25 2.30 -4.03 16.97
C LEU A 25 0.92 -3.68 17.53
N ALA A 26 -0.10 -4.52 17.28
CA ALA A 26 -1.43 -4.32 17.86
C ALA A 26 -1.38 -4.29 19.40
N ILE A 27 -0.62 -5.20 20.02
CA ILE A 27 -0.42 -5.22 21.48
C ILE A 27 0.33 -3.96 21.95
N ARG A 28 1.46 -3.65 21.31
CA ARG A 28 2.36 -2.56 21.74
C ARG A 28 1.79 -1.15 21.52
N THR A 29 0.94 -0.97 20.51
CA THR A 29 0.27 0.32 20.22
C THR A 29 -1.14 0.41 20.83
N GLY A 30 -1.61 -0.67 21.48
CA GLY A 30 -2.96 -0.75 22.04
C GLY A 30 -4.04 -0.79 20.95
N ALA A 31 -3.84 -1.62 19.92
CA ALA A 31 -4.74 -1.81 18.78
C ALA A 31 -5.03 -0.48 18.04
N VAL A 32 -3.95 0.21 17.62
CA VAL A 32 -4.01 1.53 16.97
C VAL A 32 -4.99 1.54 15.80
N GLN A 33 -5.03 0.46 15.00
CA GLN A 33 -5.92 0.30 13.86
C GLN A 33 -7.41 0.31 14.23
N VAL A 34 -7.77 0.00 15.47
CA VAL A 34 -9.14 0.09 15.98
C VAL A 34 -9.39 1.44 16.63
N ARG A 35 -8.52 1.79 17.60
CA ARG A 35 -8.71 2.99 18.44
C ARG A 35 -8.56 4.30 17.68
N MET A 36 -7.67 4.33 16.70
CA MET A 36 -7.41 5.53 15.90
C MET A 36 -8.19 5.53 14.58
N PHE A 37 -8.95 4.48 14.25
CA PHE A 37 -9.68 4.39 12.99
C PHE A 37 -10.65 5.56 12.76
N PRO A 38 -11.47 5.99 13.74
CA PRO A 38 -12.34 7.15 13.54
C PRO A 38 -11.56 8.44 13.25
N SER A 39 -10.37 8.60 13.86
CA SER A 39 -9.49 9.75 13.59
C SER A 39 -8.80 9.62 12.24
N ALA A 40 -8.40 8.40 11.84
CA ALA A 40 -7.84 8.10 10.54
C ALA A 40 -8.85 8.41 9.41
N TRP A 41 -10.10 8.01 9.58
CA TRP A 41 -11.18 8.31 8.65
C TRP A 41 -11.43 9.81 8.49
N LYS A 42 -11.51 10.55 9.62
CA LYS A 42 -11.64 12.01 9.58
C LYS A 42 -10.45 12.68 8.90
N SER A 43 -9.23 12.25 9.24
CA SER A 43 -8.00 12.76 8.63
C SER A 43 -7.97 12.51 7.13
N PHE A 44 -8.38 11.32 6.69
CA PHE A 44 -8.47 10.96 5.29
C PHE A 44 -9.47 11.88 4.53
N LEU A 45 -10.70 12.03 5.06
CA LEU A 45 -11.70 12.88 4.42
C LEU A 45 -11.27 14.35 4.32
N HIS A 46 -10.64 14.88 5.37
CA HIS A 46 -10.12 16.25 5.36
C HIS A 46 -9.04 16.44 4.29
N ARG A 47 -8.06 15.52 4.25
CA ARG A 47 -6.97 15.58 3.28
C ARG A 47 -7.38 15.28 1.85
N LEU A 48 -8.46 14.52 1.65
CA LEU A 48 -9.07 14.32 0.33
C LEU A 48 -9.57 15.64 -0.27
N LEU A 49 -10.04 16.56 0.58
CA LEU A 49 -10.49 17.88 0.17
C LEU A 49 -9.33 18.87 0.00
N ASP A 50 -8.37 18.87 0.93
CA ASP A 50 -7.25 19.82 0.95
C ASP A 50 -6.11 19.45 0.01
N ARG A 51 -6.00 18.16 -0.40
CA ARG A 51 -4.95 17.62 -1.29
C ARG A 51 -3.53 18.01 -0.86
N ASP A 52 -3.25 17.91 0.42
CA ASP A 52 -1.96 18.24 1.00
C ASP A 52 -0.86 17.19 0.67
N SER A 53 0.37 17.44 1.16
CA SER A 53 1.49 16.52 0.94
C SER A 53 1.23 15.11 1.50
N GLY A 54 0.48 14.99 2.61
CA GLY A 54 0.10 13.71 3.19
C GLY A 54 -0.88 12.93 2.32
N PHE A 55 -1.83 13.61 1.67
CA PHE A 55 -2.74 12.99 0.70
C PHE A 55 -1.99 12.55 -0.55
N ARG A 56 -1.07 13.37 -1.08
CA ARG A 56 -0.23 12.99 -2.22
C ARG A 56 0.62 11.76 -1.92
N ALA A 57 1.21 11.68 -0.71
CA ALA A 57 1.94 10.51 -0.25
C ALA A 57 1.06 9.26 -0.17
N LEU A 58 -0.18 9.39 0.33
CA LEU A 58 -1.17 8.31 0.34
C LEU A 58 -1.53 7.87 -1.08
N CYS A 59 -1.81 8.79 -2.00
CA CYS A 59 -2.11 8.45 -3.39
C CYS A 59 -0.94 7.74 -4.08
N THR A 60 0.30 8.14 -3.76
CA THR A 60 1.51 7.47 -4.27
C THR A 60 1.63 6.04 -3.74
N ALA A 61 1.31 5.81 -2.47
CA ALA A 61 1.26 4.49 -1.88
C ALA A 61 0.13 3.65 -2.50
N LEU A 62 -1.08 4.20 -2.60
CA LEU A 62 -2.21 3.54 -3.24
C LEU A 62 -1.97 3.27 -4.74
N ALA A 63 -1.18 4.08 -5.44
CA ALA A 63 -0.82 3.81 -6.83
C ALA A 63 -0.06 2.48 -6.97
N ALA A 64 0.83 2.20 -6.03
CA ALA A 64 1.58 0.95 -6.04
C ALA A 64 0.74 -0.26 -5.59
N THR A 65 -0.14 -0.07 -4.60
CA THR A 65 -0.93 -1.14 -3.98
C THR A 65 -2.23 -1.44 -4.71
N VAL A 66 -3.02 -0.41 -5.04
CA VAL A 66 -4.29 -0.59 -5.77
C VAL A 66 -4.02 -0.78 -7.26
N GLY A 67 -4.02 -2.02 -7.68
CA GLY A 67 -3.60 -2.39 -9.02
C GLY A 67 -4.34 -3.63 -9.55
N THR A 68 -3.67 -4.30 -10.49
CA THR A 68 -4.19 -5.55 -11.06
C THR A 68 -4.31 -6.65 -10.00
N GLY A 69 -3.58 -6.56 -8.87
CA GLY A 69 -3.66 -7.47 -7.74
C GLY A 69 -5.03 -7.53 -7.09
N ASN A 70 -5.72 -6.40 -6.96
CA ASN A 70 -7.07 -6.32 -6.37
C ASN A 70 -8.14 -6.96 -7.25
N ILE A 71 -7.86 -7.20 -8.51
CA ILE A 71 -8.77 -7.81 -9.48
C ILE A 71 -8.35 -9.24 -9.80
N ALA A 72 -7.19 -9.42 -10.41
CA ALA A 72 -6.66 -10.72 -10.77
C ALA A 72 -6.16 -11.53 -9.56
N GLY A 73 -5.55 -10.87 -8.57
CA GLY A 73 -5.06 -11.52 -7.35
C GLY A 73 -6.20 -12.06 -6.48
N VAL A 74 -7.32 -11.33 -6.38
CA VAL A 74 -8.52 -11.78 -5.65
C VAL A 74 -9.18 -12.95 -6.38
N ALA A 75 -9.29 -12.89 -7.72
CA ALA A 75 -9.79 -14.00 -8.52
C ALA A 75 -8.95 -15.27 -8.33
N GLY A 76 -7.63 -15.13 -8.36
CA GLY A 76 -6.70 -16.23 -8.06
C GLY A 76 -6.81 -16.75 -6.64
N ALA A 77 -7.02 -15.86 -5.64
CA ALA A 77 -7.23 -16.27 -4.25
C ALA A 77 -8.48 -17.15 -4.09
N ILE A 78 -9.58 -16.75 -4.72
CA ILE A 78 -10.84 -17.51 -4.68
C ILE A 78 -10.71 -18.84 -5.44
N ALA A 79 -10.05 -18.84 -6.61
CA ALA A 79 -9.88 -20.06 -7.39
C ALA A 79 -9.01 -21.09 -6.66
N ILE A 80 -7.86 -20.68 -6.11
CA ILE A 80 -6.90 -21.60 -5.47
C ILE A 80 -7.30 -21.93 -4.03
N GLY A 81 -7.73 -20.92 -3.26
CA GLY A 81 -7.98 -21.03 -1.82
C GLY A 81 -9.49 -21.15 -1.45
N GLY A 82 -10.38 -21.11 -2.43
CA GLY A 82 -11.81 -21.05 -2.22
C GLY A 82 -12.29 -19.69 -1.71
N PRO A 83 -13.63 -19.50 -1.55
CA PRO A 83 -14.20 -18.26 -1.01
C PRO A 83 -13.65 -17.87 0.34
N GLY A 84 -13.29 -18.85 1.18
CA GLY A 84 -12.70 -18.62 2.50
C GLY A 84 -11.36 -17.91 2.52
N ALA A 85 -10.62 -17.92 1.42
CA ALA A 85 -9.39 -17.14 1.31
C ALA A 85 -9.63 -15.63 1.55
N VAL A 86 -10.82 -15.13 1.21
CA VAL A 86 -11.22 -13.73 1.41
C VAL A 86 -11.25 -13.36 2.90
N LEU A 87 -11.76 -14.23 3.78
CA LEU A 87 -11.70 -14.00 5.23
C LEU A 87 -10.26 -13.85 5.71
N TRP A 88 -9.36 -14.70 5.24
CA TRP A 88 -7.94 -14.64 5.62
C TRP A 88 -7.22 -13.42 5.01
N MET A 89 -7.67 -12.92 3.86
CA MET A 89 -7.26 -11.60 3.36
C MET A 89 -7.68 -10.49 4.34
N TRP A 90 -8.90 -10.52 4.88
CA TRP A 90 -9.36 -9.54 5.87
C TRP A 90 -8.55 -9.59 7.16
N VAL A 91 -8.27 -10.79 7.67
CA VAL A 91 -7.44 -10.98 8.87
C VAL A 91 -6.04 -10.41 8.65
N SER A 92 -5.42 -10.75 7.52
CA SER A 92 -4.12 -10.23 7.12
C SER A 92 -4.12 -8.70 7.01
N ALA A 93 -5.14 -8.12 6.36
CA ALA A 93 -5.28 -6.67 6.21
C ALA A 93 -5.49 -5.98 7.57
N PHE A 94 -6.31 -6.54 8.45
CA PHE A 94 -6.52 -5.98 9.79
C PHE A 94 -5.23 -5.89 10.60
N LEU A 95 -4.40 -6.92 10.56
CA LEU A 95 -3.07 -6.91 11.19
C LEU A 95 -2.10 -6.01 10.41
N GLY A 96 -2.18 -6.05 9.08
CA GLY A 96 -1.41 -5.23 8.17
C GLY A 96 -1.60 -3.72 8.36
N MET A 97 -2.80 -3.27 8.75
CA MET A 97 -3.04 -1.86 9.10
C MET A 97 -2.10 -1.38 10.22
N GLY A 98 -1.84 -2.22 11.22
CA GLY A 98 -0.89 -1.90 12.29
C GLY A 98 0.56 -1.83 11.80
N VAL A 99 0.92 -2.71 10.87
CA VAL A 99 2.26 -2.73 10.25
C VAL A 99 2.46 -1.48 9.38
N LYS A 100 1.52 -1.18 8.49
CA LYS A 100 1.55 0.04 7.65
C LYS A 100 1.61 1.31 8.48
N TYR A 101 0.83 1.36 9.58
CA TYR A 101 0.91 2.46 10.53
C TYR A 101 2.34 2.65 11.03
N ALA A 102 2.98 1.58 11.48
CA ALA A 102 4.34 1.64 11.99
C ALA A 102 5.36 2.05 10.92
N GLU A 103 5.27 1.49 9.70
CA GLU A 103 6.10 1.85 8.56
C GLU A 103 6.01 3.35 8.25
N ALA A 104 4.79 3.90 8.16
CA ALA A 104 4.57 5.31 7.87
C ALA A 104 5.04 6.23 9.01
N VAL A 105 4.82 5.84 10.29
CA VAL A 105 5.34 6.56 11.46
C VAL A 105 6.86 6.64 11.42
N LEU A 106 7.53 5.52 11.22
CA LEU A 106 8.99 5.44 11.19
C LEU A 106 9.58 6.16 9.98
N ALA A 107 8.90 6.12 8.82
CA ALA A 107 9.33 6.80 7.62
C ALA A 107 9.40 8.31 7.78
N VAL A 108 8.37 8.92 8.39
CA VAL A 108 8.36 10.36 8.70
C VAL A 108 9.37 10.69 9.79
N ARG A 109 9.55 9.80 10.78
CA ARG A 109 10.49 10.02 11.89
C ARG A 109 11.95 10.01 11.48
N TYR A 110 12.32 9.09 10.59
CA TYR A 110 13.71 8.83 10.20
C TYR A 110 14.07 9.28 8.77
N ARG A 111 13.26 10.15 8.17
CA ARG A 111 13.59 10.76 6.88
C ARG A 111 14.79 11.67 6.98
N GLU A 112 15.48 11.84 5.87
CA GLU A 112 16.57 12.78 5.72
C GLU A 112 16.10 14.25 5.72
N SER A 113 17.02 15.16 5.96
CA SER A 113 16.74 16.61 5.93
C SER A 113 16.33 17.12 4.55
N ASP A 114 16.74 16.45 3.49
CA ASP A 114 16.37 16.73 2.10
C ASP A 114 15.06 16.06 1.64
N GLY A 115 14.33 15.43 2.57
CA GLY A 115 13.03 14.77 2.32
C GLY A 115 13.15 13.35 1.78
N ARG A 116 14.35 12.78 1.59
CA ARG A 116 14.49 11.36 1.21
C ARG A 116 14.07 10.46 2.37
N ALA A 117 13.25 9.48 2.07
CA ALA A 117 12.69 8.57 3.06
C ALA A 117 12.51 7.16 2.49
N GLY A 118 12.19 6.22 3.37
CA GLY A 118 11.97 4.82 3.04
C GLY A 118 12.60 3.90 4.07
N THR A 119 12.34 2.61 3.93
CA THR A 119 12.84 1.58 4.86
C THR A 119 14.37 1.61 4.98
N MET A 120 15.11 1.89 3.89
CA MET A 120 16.55 2.03 3.94
C MET A 120 17.02 3.13 4.91
N TYR A 121 16.30 4.25 4.95
CA TYR A 121 16.59 5.33 5.89
C TYR A 121 16.11 5.03 7.31
N ILE A 122 15.00 4.31 7.46
CA ILE A 122 14.54 3.80 8.77
C ILE A 122 15.62 2.90 9.38
N ILE A 123 16.18 1.97 8.59
CA ILE A 123 17.23 1.07 9.05
C ILE A 123 18.50 1.86 9.39
N ARG A 124 18.99 2.70 8.49
CA ARG A 124 20.24 3.43 8.69
C ARG A 124 20.18 4.41 9.85
N ASN A 125 19.10 5.22 9.91
CA ASN A 125 18.98 6.31 10.89
C ASN A 125 18.36 5.86 12.21
N GLY A 126 17.52 4.81 12.17
CA GLY A 126 16.84 4.28 13.35
C GLY A 126 17.63 3.22 14.10
N LEU A 127 18.27 2.29 13.37
CA LEU A 127 19.07 1.21 14.00
C LEU A 127 20.57 1.55 14.07
N GLY A 128 21.01 2.56 13.34
CA GLY A 128 22.40 3.00 13.32
C GLY A 128 23.25 2.40 12.21
N GLN A 129 24.44 2.99 12.02
CA GLN A 129 25.32 2.72 10.88
C GLN A 129 25.75 1.26 10.70
N ARG A 130 25.86 0.51 11.79
CA ARG A 130 26.20 -0.94 11.73
C ARG A 130 25.18 -1.78 10.96
N TRP A 131 23.95 -1.29 10.81
CA TRP A 131 22.87 -1.94 10.09
C TRP A 131 22.72 -1.48 8.63
N SER A 132 23.59 -0.59 8.15
CA SER A 132 23.53 -0.04 6.78
C SER A 132 23.62 -1.11 5.69
N TRP A 133 24.26 -2.25 5.97
CA TRP A 133 24.26 -3.39 5.05
C TRP A 133 22.84 -3.91 4.80
N MET A 134 22.01 -4.00 5.85
CA MET A 134 20.60 -4.44 5.75
C MET A 134 19.76 -3.43 4.96
N ALA A 135 20.05 -2.12 5.11
CA ALA A 135 19.43 -1.08 4.32
C ALA A 135 19.79 -1.19 2.81
N GLY A 136 21.05 -1.52 2.50
CA GLY A 136 21.51 -1.80 1.14
C GLY A 136 20.83 -3.02 0.53
N VAL A 137 20.71 -4.11 1.31
CA VAL A 137 19.99 -5.33 0.90
C VAL A 137 18.52 -5.03 0.61
N TYR A 138 17.85 -4.27 1.47
CA TYR A 138 16.48 -3.82 1.24
C TYR A 138 16.35 -3.03 -0.06
N ALA A 139 17.23 -2.03 -0.26
CA ALA A 139 17.19 -1.18 -1.46
C ALA A 139 17.44 -1.97 -2.76
N LEU A 140 18.33 -2.99 -2.70
CA LEU A 140 18.58 -3.89 -3.83
C LEU A 140 17.34 -4.70 -4.20
N PHE A 141 16.70 -5.31 -3.20
CA PHE A 141 15.46 -6.06 -3.43
C PHE A 141 14.31 -5.14 -3.86
N GLY A 142 14.19 -3.94 -3.29
CA GLY A 142 13.19 -2.95 -3.70
C GLY A 142 13.36 -2.50 -5.16
N LEU A 143 14.60 -2.31 -5.60
CA LEU A 143 14.90 -2.02 -7.00
C LEU A 143 14.54 -3.21 -7.91
N ALA A 144 14.89 -4.43 -7.53
CA ALA A 144 14.57 -5.63 -8.29
C ALA A 144 13.04 -5.90 -8.34
N ALA A 145 12.32 -5.72 -7.22
CA ALA A 145 10.88 -5.89 -7.13
C ALA A 145 10.12 -4.97 -8.08
N ALA A 146 10.59 -3.75 -8.29
CA ALA A 146 9.95 -2.81 -9.20
C ALA A 146 9.93 -3.30 -10.66
N PHE A 147 10.93 -4.04 -11.10
CA PHE A 147 10.96 -4.63 -12.44
C PHE A 147 10.07 -5.86 -12.55
N GLY A 148 9.92 -6.64 -11.47
CA GLY A 148 9.02 -7.81 -11.38
C GLY A 148 7.58 -7.40 -11.10
N VAL A 149 7.30 -7.11 -9.83
CA VAL A 149 5.94 -6.77 -9.32
C VAL A 149 5.44 -5.46 -9.92
N GLY A 150 6.30 -4.45 -9.93
CA GLY A 150 5.94 -3.11 -10.39
C GLY A 150 5.73 -3.00 -11.89
N ASN A 151 6.38 -3.81 -12.71
CA ASN A 151 6.33 -3.72 -14.18
C ASN A 151 5.75 -4.98 -14.83
N ALA A 152 6.49 -6.08 -14.79
CA ALA A 152 6.19 -7.24 -15.62
C ALA A 152 4.84 -7.89 -15.28
N THR A 153 4.48 -8.00 -13.98
CA THR A 153 3.17 -8.55 -13.59
C THR A 153 2.02 -7.66 -14.02
N GLN A 154 2.18 -6.33 -13.97
CA GLN A 154 1.15 -5.38 -14.38
C GLN A 154 0.90 -5.45 -15.88
N VAL A 155 1.98 -5.44 -16.66
CA VAL A 155 1.92 -5.56 -18.13
C VAL A 155 1.26 -6.89 -18.53
N ASN A 156 1.66 -7.99 -17.90
CA ASN A 156 1.08 -9.31 -18.13
C ASN A 156 -0.44 -9.33 -17.87
N ALA A 157 -0.89 -8.76 -16.76
CA ALA A 157 -2.31 -8.70 -16.41
C ALA A 157 -3.11 -7.87 -17.43
N VAL A 158 -2.56 -6.73 -17.88
CA VAL A 158 -3.18 -5.87 -18.90
C VAL A 158 -3.25 -6.62 -20.25
N MET A 159 -2.18 -7.29 -20.65
CA MET A 159 -2.16 -8.08 -21.90
C MET A 159 -3.15 -9.25 -21.87
N SER A 160 -3.29 -9.92 -20.72
CA SER A 160 -4.28 -10.98 -20.51
C SER A 160 -5.71 -10.42 -20.65
N ALA A 161 -5.98 -9.27 -20.03
CA ALA A 161 -7.27 -8.59 -20.14
C ALA A 161 -7.60 -8.16 -21.58
N LEU A 162 -6.63 -7.61 -22.31
CA LEU A 162 -6.79 -7.27 -23.73
C LEU A 162 -7.13 -8.50 -24.60
N LYS A 163 -6.45 -9.61 -24.38
CA LYS A 163 -6.76 -10.86 -25.09
C LYS A 163 -8.19 -11.33 -24.83
N SER A 164 -8.69 -11.17 -23.60
CA SER A 164 -10.06 -11.57 -23.24
C SER A 164 -11.15 -10.74 -23.91
N THR A 165 -10.82 -9.54 -24.43
CA THR A 165 -11.75 -8.72 -25.23
C THR A 165 -11.79 -9.11 -26.70
N GLY A 166 -10.99 -10.10 -27.14
CA GLY A 166 -10.85 -10.47 -28.55
C GLY A 166 -9.90 -9.57 -29.34
N ALA A 167 -9.14 -8.71 -28.66
CA ALA A 167 -8.16 -7.84 -29.32
C ALA A 167 -7.07 -8.65 -30.02
N GLY A 168 -6.79 -8.33 -31.27
CA GLY A 168 -5.75 -8.97 -32.04
C GLY A 168 -4.34 -8.75 -31.46
N ARG A 169 -3.43 -9.72 -31.69
CA ARG A 169 -2.05 -9.68 -31.17
C ARG A 169 -1.31 -8.38 -31.54
N GLY A 170 -1.49 -7.90 -32.79
CA GLY A 170 -0.86 -6.66 -33.25
C GLY A 170 -1.32 -5.45 -32.43
N PHE A 171 -2.62 -5.31 -32.15
CA PHE A 171 -3.17 -4.25 -31.32
C PHE A 171 -2.60 -4.31 -29.90
N ALA A 172 -2.55 -5.51 -29.29
CA ALA A 172 -2.02 -5.69 -27.93
C ALA A 172 -0.54 -5.26 -27.84
N VAL A 173 0.28 -5.62 -28.84
CA VAL A 173 1.69 -5.19 -28.89
C VAL A 173 1.81 -3.67 -29.06
N CYS A 174 1.06 -3.07 -30.00
CA CYS A 174 1.07 -1.60 -30.17
C CYS A 174 0.62 -0.87 -28.90
N PHE A 175 -0.39 -1.37 -28.20
CA PHE A 175 -0.86 -0.83 -26.94
C PHE A 175 0.24 -0.91 -25.85
N GLY A 176 0.90 -2.06 -25.73
CA GLY A 176 2.00 -2.25 -24.78
C GLY A 176 3.20 -1.34 -25.07
N LEU A 177 3.56 -1.14 -26.33
CA LEU A 177 4.61 -0.19 -26.74
C LEU A 177 4.22 1.25 -26.41
N GLY A 178 2.95 1.63 -26.66
CA GLY A 178 2.42 2.94 -26.25
C GLY A 178 2.49 3.16 -24.74
N MET A 179 2.14 2.14 -23.95
CA MET A 179 2.26 2.17 -22.51
C MET A 179 3.72 2.29 -22.06
N ALA A 180 4.65 1.57 -22.69
CA ALA A 180 6.08 1.67 -22.41
C ALA A 180 6.63 3.07 -22.68
N ALA A 181 6.26 3.69 -23.80
CA ALA A 181 6.64 5.06 -24.13
C ALA A 181 6.08 6.06 -23.11
N LEU A 182 4.81 5.92 -22.74
CA LEU A 182 4.17 6.76 -21.72
C LEU A 182 4.88 6.64 -20.35
N VAL A 183 5.18 5.41 -19.91
CA VAL A 183 5.93 5.16 -18.68
C VAL A 183 7.30 5.81 -18.75
N ALA A 184 8.05 5.64 -19.83
CA ALA A 184 9.37 6.24 -19.99
C ALA A 184 9.33 7.78 -19.87
N VAL A 185 8.35 8.42 -20.50
CA VAL A 185 8.16 9.89 -20.45
C VAL A 185 7.76 10.37 -19.05
N LEU A 186 6.85 9.66 -18.38
CA LEU A 186 6.40 10.05 -17.03
C LEU A 186 7.51 9.88 -16.01
N VAL A 187 8.23 8.74 -16.04
CA VAL A 187 9.34 8.46 -15.13
C VAL A 187 10.51 9.41 -15.37
N ALA A 188 10.83 9.74 -16.63
CA ALA A 188 11.85 10.72 -16.97
C ALA A 188 11.60 12.12 -16.37
N GLY A 189 10.34 12.43 -16.03
CA GLY A 189 9.96 13.66 -15.32
C GLY A 189 10.32 13.68 -13.83
N GLY A 190 10.83 12.57 -13.29
CA GLY A 190 11.30 12.46 -11.90
C GLY A 190 10.22 12.22 -10.87
N ALA A 191 10.64 12.09 -9.63
CA ALA A 191 9.80 11.72 -8.49
C ALA A 191 8.53 12.58 -8.35
N ARG A 192 8.66 13.91 -8.54
CA ARG A 192 7.55 14.84 -8.43
C ARG A 192 6.44 14.54 -9.43
N ARG A 193 6.79 14.30 -10.69
CA ARG A 193 5.82 14.00 -11.75
C ARG A 193 5.09 12.68 -11.51
N LEU A 194 5.78 11.70 -10.94
CA LEU A 194 5.19 10.42 -10.59
C LEU A 194 4.14 10.57 -9.48
N THR A 195 4.43 11.34 -8.43
CA THR A 195 3.51 11.59 -7.34
C THR A 195 2.30 12.43 -7.77
N GLU A 196 2.50 13.43 -8.65
CA GLU A 196 1.43 14.25 -9.23
C GLU A 196 0.49 13.38 -10.13
N ALA A 197 1.06 12.48 -10.93
CA ALA A 197 0.27 11.54 -11.73
C ALA A 197 -0.56 10.58 -10.85
N ALA A 198 0.03 10.04 -9.78
CA ALA A 198 -0.65 9.16 -8.84
C ALA A 198 -1.82 9.86 -8.11
N GLU A 199 -1.64 11.13 -7.72
CA GLU A 199 -2.65 11.94 -7.03
C GLU A 199 -3.96 12.10 -7.85
N VAL A 200 -3.85 12.10 -9.17
CA VAL A 200 -5.01 12.20 -10.06
C VAL A 200 -5.53 10.82 -10.48
N LEU A 201 -4.63 9.94 -10.90
CA LEU A 201 -5.00 8.67 -11.52
C LEU A 201 -5.69 7.73 -10.52
N VAL A 202 -5.15 7.62 -9.30
CA VAL A 202 -5.63 6.64 -8.32
C VAL A 202 -7.08 6.90 -7.87
N PRO A 203 -7.47 8.11 -7.42
CA PRO A 203 -8.86 8.34 -7.01
C PRO A 203 -9.86 8.15 -8.15
N VAL A 204 -9.49 8.56 -9.38
CA VAL A 204 -10.36 8.44 -10.56
C VAL A 204 -10.60 6.98 -10.92
N VAL A 205 -9.53 6.19 -11.06
CA VAL A 205 -9.66 4.79 -11.49
C VAL A 205 -10.29 3.94 -10.39
N SER A 206 -9.88 4.13 -9.14
CA SER A 206 -10.48 3.41 -7.99
C SER A 206 -11.95 3.75 -7.84
N GLY A 207 -12.32 5.03 -7.96
CA GLY A 207 -13.71 5.46 -7.92
C GLY A 207 -14.55 4.84 -9.03
N ALA A 208 -14.06 4.86 -10.27
CA ALA A 208 -14.74 4.24 -11.41
C ALA A 208 -14.94 2.73 -11.22
N TYR A 209 -13.90 2.01 -10.77
CA TYR A 209 -13.97 0.59 -10.48
C TYR A 209 -14.94 0.26 -9.35
N ILE A 210 -14.90 1.02 -8.24
CA ILE A 210 -15.82 0.86 -7.12
C ILE A 210 -17.26 1.04 -7.59
N VAL A 211 -17.57 2.10 -8.34
CA VAL A 211 -18.90 2.35 -8.87
C VAL A 211 -19.37 1.20 -9.77
N LEU A 212 -18.51 0.73 -10.68
CA LEU A 212 -18.82 -0.40 -11.56
C LEU A 212 -19.18 -1.66 -10.76
N CYS A 213 -18.40 -2.00 -9.76
CA CYS A 213 -18.63 -3.16 -8.90
C CYS A 213 -19.89 -2.98 -8.03
N LEU A 214 -20.13 -1.80 -7.46
CA LEU A 214 -21.32 -1.55 -6.65
C LEU A 214 -22.61 -1.65 -7.48
N VAL A 215 -22.60 -1.20 -8.73
CA VAL A 215 -23.76 -1.38 -9.64
C VAL A 215 -23.99 -2.87 -9.92
N ALA A 216 -22.94 -3.66 -10.18
CA ALA A 216 -23.07 -5.10 -10.37
C ALA A 216 -23.64 -5.80 -9.12
N LEU A 217 -23.11 -5.45 -7.94
CA LEU A 217 -23.60 -5.99 -6.66
C LEU A 217 -25.05 -5.57 -6.36
N TRP A 218 -25.42 -4.36 -6.71
CA TRP A 218 -26.83 -3.89 -6.57
C TRP A 218 -27.78 -4.76 -7.40
N LEU A 219 -27.42 -5.08 -8.64
CA LEU A 219 -28.21 -5.95 -9.51
C LEU A 219 -28.28 -7.39 -8.98
N ARG A 220 -27.26 -7.87 -8.28
CA ARG A 220 -27.13 -9.19 -7.70
C ARG A 220 -27.32 -9.22 -6.17
N ARG A 221 -27.94 -8.19 -5.58
CA ARG A 221 -28.05 -8.03 -4.12
C ARG A 221 -28.61 -9.23 -3.37
N GLY A 222 -29.50 -10.00 -4.01
CA GLY A 222 -30.08 -11.21 -3.42
C GLY A 222 -29.07 -12.34 -3.19
N ALA A 223 -27.94 -12.36 -3.94
CA ALA A 223 -26.90 -13.37 -3.80
C ALA A 223 -25.79 -12.96 -2.79
N VAL A 224 -25.74 -11.70 -2.36
CA VAL A 224 -24.65 -11.17 -1.50
C VAL A 224 -24.61 -11.89 -0.15
N THR A 225 -25.76 -12.16 0.47
CA THR A 225 -25.83 -12.87 1.76
C THR A 225 -25.28 -14.29 1.66
N GLY A 226 -25.60 -15.01 0.57
CA GLY A 226 -25.04 -16.33 0.28
C GLY A 226 -23.53 -16.28 0.08
N ALA A 227 -23.04 -15.33 -0.70
CA ALA A 227 -21.60 -15.13 -0.93
C ALA A 227 -20.84 -14.85 0.37
N LEU A 228 -21.39 -14.02 1.27
CA LEU A 228 -20.81 -13.79 2.58
C LEU A 228 -20.79 -15.06 3.43
N ALA A 229 -21.87 -15.84 3.43
CA ALA A 229 -21.93 -17.13 4.13
C ALA A 229 -20.87 -18.11 3.61
N ASP A 230 -20.65 -18.15 2.28
CA ASP A 230 -19.61 -18.98 1.65
C ASP A 230 -18.20 -18.54 2.03
N ILE A 231 -17.95 -17.23 2.16
CA ILE A 231 -16.67 -16.69 2.66
C ILE A 231 -16.40 -17.19 4.09
N PHE A 232 -17.36 -17.05 5.00
CA PHE A 232 -17.18 -17.47 6.39
C PHE A 232 -17.09 -18.98 6.53
N ARG A 233 -17.98 -19.75 5.87
CA ARG A 233 -17.96 -21.21 5.91
C ARG A 233 -16.69 -21.75 5.26
N GLY A 234 -16.33 -21.26 4.07
CA GLY A 234 -15.18 -21.72 3.31
C GLY A 234 -13.85 -21.39 3.98
N ALA A 235 -13.80 -20.47 4.93
CA ALA A 235 -12.58 -20.17 5.67
C ALA A 235 -12.18 -21.30 6.63
N PHE A 236 -13.14 -22.08 7.12
CA PHE A 236 -12.92 -23.15 8.09
C PHE A 236 -13.24 -24.54 7.51
N ASP A 237 -14.09 -24.61 6.50
CA ASP A 237 -14.44 -25.82 5.76
C ASP A 237 -14.50 -25.53 4.25
N PRO A 238 -13.34 -25.34 3.61
CA PRO A 238 -13.31 -25.01 2.18
C PRO A 238 -13.83 -26.16 1.31
N ALA A 239 -13.67 -27.41 1.74
CA ALA A 239 -14.15 -28.57 1.00
C ALA A 239 -15.68 -28.58 0.84
N ALA A 240 -16.40 -28.20 1.90
CA ALA A 240 -17.87 -28.12 1.86
C ALA A 240 -18.40 -27.07 0.88
N VAL A 241 -17.66 -25.99 0.64
CA VAL A 241 -18.08 -24.89 -0.25
C VAL A 241 -17.60 -25.11 -1.69
N THR A 242 -16.47 -25.79 -1.88
CA THR A 242 -15.83 -25.98 -3.20
C THR A 242 -16.06 -27.36 -3.81
N GLY A 243 -16.94 -28.18 -3.18
CA GLY A 243 -17.17 -29.57 -3.62
C GLY A 243 -15.91 -30.46 -3.50
N GLY A 244 -15.04 -30.18 -2.53
CA GLY A 244 -13.81 -30.91 -2.30
C GLY A 244 -12.60 -30.44 -3.12
N ALA A 245 -12.77 -29.51 -4.05
CA ALA A 245 -11.68 -29.02 -4.90
C ALA A 245 -10.57 -28.28 -4.07
N VAL A 246 -10.96 -27.61 -2.98
CA VAL A 246 -10.02 -27.03 -2.01
C VAL A 246 -10.14 -27.83 -0.71
N GLY A 247 -9.23 -28.75 -0.50
CA GLY A 247 -9.30 -29.74 0.57
C GLY A 247 -8.81 -29.28 1.94
N SER A 248 -8.26 -28.07 2.10
CA SER A 248 -7.55 -27.68 3.34
C SER A 248 -7.77 -26.23 3.73
N THR A 249 -8.20 -26.01 4.99
CA THR A 249 -8.24 -24.71 5.66
C THR A 249 -6.87 -24.01 5.63
N MET A 250 -5.78 -24.78 5.74
CA MET A 250 -4.42 -24.24 5.65
C MET A 250 -4.13 -23.65 4.26
N THR A 251 -4.69 -24.23 3.19
CA THR A 251 -4.60 -23.68 1.84
C THR A 251 -5.33 -22.35 1.74
N ALA A 252 -6.57 -22.28 2.23
CA ALA A 252 -7.35 -21.04 2.25
C ALA A 252 -6.63 -19.94 3.05
N LEU A 253 -6.10 -20.27 4.24
CA LEU A 253 -5.33 -19.35 5.08
C LEU A 253 -4.07 -18.87 4.36
N ARG A 254 -3.22 -19.78 3.88
CA ARG A 254 -1.96 -19.42 3.22
C ARG A 254 -2.19 -18.53 2.01
N ILE A 255 -3.13 -18.91 1.15
CA ILE A 255 -3.44 -18.15 -0.06
C ILE A 255 -4.06 -16.81 0.30
N GLY A 256 -5.02 -16.76 1.24
CA GLY A 256 -5.64 -15.52 1.66
C GLY A 256 -4.65 -14.53 2.26
N VAL A 257 -3.80 -14.96 3.20
CA VAL A 257 -2.78 -14.09 3.80
C VAL A 257 -1.74 -13.64 2.77
N SER A 258 -1.24 -14.56 1.92
CA SER A 258 -0.26 -14.23 0.89
C SER A 258 -0.83 -13.22 -0.11
N ARG A 259 -2.03 -13.45 -0.65
CA ARG A 259 -2.66 -12.53 -1.62
C ARG A 259 -3.07 -11.21 -0.98
N GLY A 260 -3.58 -11.23 0.27
CA GLY A 260 -3.87 -10.02 1.02
C GLY A 260 -2.63 -9.14 1.22
N THR A 261 -1.52 -9.74 1.68
CA THR A 261 -0.25 -9.04 1.85
C THR A 261 0.33 -8.56 0.52
N PHE A 262 0.18 -9.34 -0.55
CA PHE A 262 0.66 -8.96 -1.89
C PHE A 262 -0.09 -7.73 -2.43
N THR A 263 -1.40 -7.60 -2.19
CA THR A 263 -2.18 -6.45 -2.67
C THR A 263 -1.89 -5.19 -1.85
N ASN A 264 -1.92 -5.27 -0.52
CA ASN A 264 -1.77 -4.10 0.36
C ASN A 264 -0.32 -3.78 0.73
N GLU A 265 0.64 -4.64 0.38
CA GLU A 265 2.08 -4.48 0.63
C GLU A 265 2.45 -4.23 2.11
N ALA A 266 1.60 -4.57 3.08
CA ALA A 266 1.91 -4.39 4.49
C ALA A 266 3.05 -5.32 4.93
N GLY A 267 4.09 -4.76 5.51
CA GLY A 267 5.29 -5.49 5.91
C GLY A 267 6.39 -5.52 4.85
N MET A 268 6.13 -5.01 3.64
CA MET A 268 7.16 -4.92 2.59
C MET A 268 8.02 -3.66 2.70
N GLY A 269 7.60 -2.66 3.47
CA GLY A 269 8.34 -1.41 3.66
C GLY A 269 8.23 -0.40 2.51
N THR A 270 7.52 -0.73 1.45
CA THR A 270 7.29 0.14 0.28
C THR A 270 6.55 1.41 0.66
N ALA A 271 5.52 1.29 1.51
CA ALA A 271 4.78 2.42 2.04
C ALA A 271 5.66 3.46 2.75
N ALA A 272 6.75 3.03 3.40
CA ALA A 272 7.69 3.94 4.03
C ALA A 272 8.33 4.90 3.03
N ILE A 273 8.52 4.48 1.77
CA ILE A 273 9.08 5.33 0.71
C ILE A 273 8.08 6.42 0.33
N ALA A 274 6.80 6.06 0.15
CA ALA A 274 5.76 7.04 -0.21
C ALA A 274 5.40 7.94 0.98
N HIS A 275 5.02 7.36 2.12
CA HIS A 275 4.55 8.12 3.29
C HIS A 275 5.63 9.01 3.90
N GLY A 276 6.90 8.64 3.78
CA GLY A 276 8.00 9.46 4.25
C GLY A 276 8.19 10.76 3.46
N SER A 277 7.64 10.87 2.24
CA SER A 277 7.67 12.10 1.44
C SER A 277 6.71 13.19 1.93
N ALA A 278 5.80 12.88 2.87
CA ALA A 278 4.85 13.84 3.41
C ALA A 278 5.56 14.90 4.28
N GLU A 279 5.38 16.17 3.95
CA GLU A 279 6.02 17.30 4.65
C GLU A 279 5.08 17.94 5.67
N GLY A 280 5.65 18.50 6.75
CA GLY A 280 4.90 19.27 7.74
C GLY A 280 3.91 18.44 8.59
N VAL A 281 3.93 17.12 8.53
CA VAL A 281 2.99 16.23 9.23
C VAL A 281 3.62 15.57 10.45
N HIS A 282 2.81 15.33 11.47
CA HIS A 282 3.24 14.52 12.62
C HIS A 282 3.33 13.03 12.20
N PRO A 283 4.36 12.27 12.63
CA PRO A 283 4.52 10.86 12.25
C PRO A 283 3.25 10.02 12.43
N ALA A 284 2.57 10.13 13.59
CA ALA A 284 1.33 9.38 13.85
C ALA A 284 0.16 9.79 12.95
N GLN A 285 0.10 11.04 12.47
CA GLN A 285 -0.91 11.47 11.50
C GLN A 285 -0.71 10.79 10.16
N GLN A 286 0.55 10.69 9.71
CA GLN A 286 0.84 9.97 8.47
C GLN A 286 0.63 8.46 8.65
N GLY A 287 0.93 7.91 9.83
CA GLY A 287 0.60 6.55 10.19
C GLY A 287 -0.89 6.23 10.06
N MET A 288 -1.78 7.16 10.44
CA MET A 288 -3.23 6.99 10.27
C MET A 288 -3.62 6.87 8.80
N LEU A 289 -2.94 7.54 7.87
CA LEU A 289 -3.16 7.37 6.45
C LEU A 289 -2.68 6.00 5.95
N GLY A 290 -1.63 5.43 6.55
CA GLY A 290 -1.22 4.04 6.29
C GLY A 290 -2.28 3.01 6.71
N ILE A 291 -3.04 3.27 7.81
CA ILE A 291 -4.23 2.45 8.15
C ILE A 291 -5.28 2.55 7.03
N MET A 292 -5.56 3.77 6.54
CA MET A 292 -6.55 4.00 5.48
C MET A 292 -6.14 3.38 4.15
N GLU A 293 -4.85 3.35 3.83
CA GLU A 293 -4.31 2.69 2.64
C GLU A 293 -4.72 1.21 2.59
N VAL A 294 -4.39 0.44 3.63
CA VAL A 294 -4.72 -0.99 3.70
C VAL A 294 -6.24 -1.22 3.76
N PHE A 295 -6.95 -0.35 4.48
CA PHE A 295 -8.41 -0.43 4.55
C PHE A 295 -9.06 -0.26 3.16
N LEU A 296 -8.69 0.78 2.42
CA LEU A 296 -9.24 1.04 1.09
C LEU A 296 -8.85 -0.06 0.09
N ASP A 297 -7.59 -0.47 0.12
CA ASP A 297 -7.08 -1.51 -0.77
C ASP A 297 -7.78 -2.86 -0.56
N THR A 298 -7.69 -3.40 0.64
CA THR A 298 -8.09 -4.79 0.88
C THR A 298 -9.52 -4.90 1.45
N MET A 299 -9.86 -4.10 2.48
CA MET A 299 -11.18 -4.21 3.10
C MET A 299 -12.29 -3.64 2.22
N VAL A 300 -11.98 -2.70 1.31
CA VAL A 300 -12.96 -2.15 0.37
C VAL A 300 -12.80 -2.80 -1.00
N ILE A 301 -11.71 -2.54 -1.73
CA ILE A 301 -11.60 -2.90 -3.15
C ILE A 301 -11.53 -4.43 -3.34
N CYS A 302 -10.69 -5.15 -2.58
CA CYS A 302 -10.66 -6.62 -2.72
C CYS A 302 -11.98 -7.27 -2.28
N THR A 303 -12.67 -6.72 -1.27
CA THR A 303 -13.96 -7.26 -0.82
C THR A 303 -15.04 -7.11 -1.88
N ILE A 304 -15.18 -5.93 -2.49
CA ILE A 304 -16.18 -5.74 -3.55
C ILE A 304 -15.87 -6.60 -4.78
N THR A 305 -14.58 -6.78 -5.13
CA THR A 305 -14.17 -7.70 -6.19
C THR A 305 -14.55 -9.14 -5.88
N ALA A 306 -14.26 -9.60 -4.66
CA ALA A 306 -14.62 -10.96 -4.23
C ALA A 306 -16.14 -11.20 -4.27
N LEU A 307 -16.91 -10.24 -3.77
CA LEU A 307 -18.37 -10.34 -3.79
C LEU A 307 -18.91 -10.36 -5.23
N VAL A 308 -18.35 -9.53 -6.14
CA VAL A 308 -18.71 -9.55 -7.57
C VAL A 308 -18.45 -10.94 -8.18
N ILE A 309 -17.31 -11.55 -7.91
CA ILE A 309 -16.98 -12.88 -8.43
C ILE A 309 -17.95 -13.92 -7.89
N LEU A 310 -18.19 -13.93 -6.59
CA LEU A 310 -19.03 -14.94 -5.92
C LEU A 310 -20.52 -14.79 -6.25
N THR A 311 -20.99 -13.57 -6.57
CA THR A 311 -22.40 -13.32 -6.93
C THR A 311 -22.66 -13.33 -8.43
N GLY A 312 -21.60 -13.35 -9.26
CA GLY A 312 -21.71 -13.20 -10.72
C GLY A 312 -22.37 -14.37 -11.46
N GLY A 313 -22.60 -15.51 -10.79
CA GLY A 313 -23.23 -16.68 -11.38
C GLY A 313 -22.36 -17.40 -12.42
N VAL A 314 -21.04 -17.22 -12.36
CA VAL A 314 -20.07 -17.86 -13.26
C VAL A 314 -19.41 -19.07 -12.59
N GLY A 315 -19.04 -20.07 -13.38
CA GLY A 315 -18.28 -21.21 -12.88
C GLY A 315 -16.89 -20.79 -12.42
N ILE A 316 -16.58 -21.02 -11.14
CA ILE A 316 -15.26 -20.73 -10.58
C ILE A 316 -14.39 -21.98 -10.70
N PRO A 317 -13.19 -21.89 -11.30
CA PRO A 317 -12.29 -23.04 -11.46
C PRO A 317 -11.56 -23.36 -10.15
N TYR A 318 -12.30 -23.87 -9.15
CA TYR A 318 -11.72 -24.21 -7.86
C TYR A 318 -10.60 -25.25 -7.97
N GLY A 319 -9.51 -25.04 -7.24
CA GLY A 319 -8.28 -25.83 -7.32
C GLY A 319 -7.38 -25.47 -8.52
N GLY A 320 -7.84 -24.60 -9.42
CA GLY A 320 -7.12 -24.12 -10.60
C GLY A 320 -6.60 -22.69 -10.42
N GLN A 321 -6.13 -22.13 -11.54
CA GLN A 321 -5.71 -20.73 -11.61
C GLN A 321 -6.78 -19.88 -12.27
N ALA A 322 -6.97 -18.67 -11.78
CA ALA A 322 -7.81 -17.65 -12.39
C ALA A 322 -7.14 -16.27 -12.27
N GLY A 323 -7.45 -15.41 -13.22
CA GLY A 323 -6.97 -14.03 -13.26
C GLY A 323 -8.13 -13.04 -13.46
N ALA A 324 -7.85 -11.92 -14.10
CA ALA A 324 -8.83 -10.86 -14.34
C ALA A 324 -10.01 -11.32 -15.22
N GLU A 325 -9.84 -12.37 -16.02
CA GLU A 325 -10.87 -12.96 -16.86
C GLU A 325 -12.06 -13.49 -16.04
N LEU A 326 -11.83 -14.03 -14.84
CA LEU A 326 -12.90 -14.48 -13.97
C LEU A 326 -13.74 -13.29 -13.46
N THR A 327 -13.07 -12.20 -13.07
CA THR A 327 -13.76 -10.97 -12.67
C THR A 327 -14.52 -10.35 -13.86
N ALA A 328 -13.94 -10.38 -15.05
CA ALA A 328 -14.60 -9.91 -16.28
C ALA A 328 -15.85 -10.73 -16.61
N ALA A 329 -15.77 -12.05 -16.48
CA ALA A 329 -16.92 -12.93 -16.69
C ALA A 329 -18.03 -12.68 -15.66
N ALA A 330 -17.68 -12.52 -14.38
CA ALA A 330 -18.63 -12.23 -13.31
C ALA A 330 -19.35 -10.88 -13.50
N LEU A 331 -18.62 -9.84 -13.90
CA LEU A 331 -19.19 -8.54 -14.23
C LEU A 331 -20.08 -8.61 -15.49
N SER A 332 -19.65 -9.34 -16.53
CA SER A 332 -20.43 -9.50 -17.76
C SER A 332 -21.76 -10.20 -17.50
N GLY A 333 -21.78 -11.19 -16.61
CA GLY A 333 -23.01 -11.88 -16.18
C GLY A 333 -24.04 -10.95 -15.52
N SER A 334 -23.59 -9.80 -15.02
CA SER A 334 -24.47 -8.82 -14.34
C SER A 334 -24.79 -7.59 -15.19
N LEU A 335 -23.83 -7.10 -15.96
CA LEU A 335 -23.87 -5.79 -16.65
C LEU A 335 -23.87 -5.92 -18.19
N GLY A 336 -23.65 -7.11 -18.73
CA GLY A 336 -23.49 -7.34 -20.17
C GLY A 336 -22.05 -7.22 -20.67
N ASP A 337 -21.80 -7.57 -21.93
CA ASP A 337 -20.42 -7.76 -22.44
C ASP A 337 -19.61 -6.47 -22.61
N TRP A 338 -20.25 -5.30 -22.67
CA TRP A 338 -19.54 -4.00 -22.74
C TRP A 338 -18.60 -3.79 -21.56
N VAL A 339 -18.90 -4.40 -20.42
CA VAL A 339 -18.12 -4.25 -19.19
C VAL A 339 -16.71 -4.86 -19.30
N ARG A 340 -16.50 -5.82 -20.21
CA ARG A 340 -15.16 -6.39 -20.47
C ARG A 340 -14.19 -5.32 -20.96
N ALA A 341 -14.65 -4.44 -21.85
CA ALA A 341 -13.86 -3.31 -22.33
C ALA A 341 -13.64 -2.28 -21.21
N ALA A 342 -14.66 -1.97 -20.44
CA ALA A 342 -14.55 -1.05 -19.30
C ALA A 342 -13.56 -1.57 -18.23
N LEU A 343 -13.63 -2.86 -17.88
CA LEU A 343 -12.68 -3.47 -16.96
C LEU A 343 -11.25 -3.50 -17.53
N CYS A 344 -11.11 -3.76 -18.83
CA CYS A 344 -9.80 -3.71 -19.50
C CYS A 344 -9.19 -2.30 -19.42
N CYS A 345 -9.98 -1.24 -19.61
CA CYS A 345 -9.56 0.14 -19.41
C CYS A 345 -9.15 0.41 -17.94
N CYS A 346 -9.95 -0.04 -16.97
CA CYS A 346 -9.59 0.07 -15.55
C CYS A 346 -8.27 -0.65 -15.25
N LEU A 347 -8.08 -1.88 -15.74
CA LEU A 347 -6.85 -2.65 -15.54
C LEU A 347 -5.64 -1.98 -16.18
N ALA A 348 -5.78 -1.39 -17.38
CA ALA A 348 -4.71 -0.65 -18.02
C ALA A 348 -4.30 0.58 -17.21
N LEU A 349 -5.26 1.33 -16.68
CA LEU A 349 -5.02 2.51 -15.86
C LEU A 349 -4.47 2.13 -14.46
N PHE A 350 -4.96 1.08 -13.84
CA PHE A 350 -4.40 0.53 -12.60
C PHE A 350 -2.97 0.02 -12.82
N GLY A 351 -2.74 -0.74 -13.89
CA GLY A 351 -1.40 -1.20 -14.25
C GLY A 351 -0.44 -0.04 -14.46
N LEU A 352 -0.86 1.02 -15.17
CA LEU A 352 -0.07 2.23 -15.33
C LEU A 352 0.21 2.89 -13.97
N ALA A 353 -0.80 3.07 -13.10
CA ALA A 353 -0.61 3.65 -11.77
C ALA A 353 0.40 2.86 -10.95
N THR A 354 0.30 1.52 -10.95
CA THR A 354 1.21 0.64 -10.23
C THR A 354 2.64 0.72 -10.76
N ILE A 355 2.82 0.75 -12.10
CA ILE A 355 4.14 0.94 -12.72
C ILE A 355 4.77 2.28 -12.29
N LEU A 356 3.97 3.36 -12.21
CA LEU A 356 4.45 4.67 -11.78
C LEU A 356 4.78 4.70 -10.29
N GLY A 357 3.94 4.09 -9.44
CA GLY A 357 4.18 3.98 -7.99
C GLY A 357 5.46 3.19 -7.68
N TRP A 358 5.61 2.03 -8.30
CA TRP A 358 6.82 1.23 -8.18
C TRP A 358 8.04 1.88 -8.84
N GLY A 359 7.84 2.64 -9.92
CA GLY A 359 8.88 3.49 -10.52
C GLY A 359 9.40 4.54 -9.53
N PHE A 360 8.51 5.15 -8.73
CA PHE A 360 8.91 6.03 -7.64
C PHE A 360 9.71 5.28 -6.56
N TYR A 361 9.27 4.08 -6.13
CA TYR A 361 9.98 3.28 -5.15
C TYR A 361 11.37 2.86 -5.64
N ALA A 362 11.44 2.36 -6.86
CA ALA A 362 12.72 1.97 -7.49
C ALA A 362 13.69 3.15 -7.62
N GLY A 363 13.17 4.32 -8.02
CA GLY A 363 13.97 5.53 -8.09
C GLY A 363 14.59 5.88 -6.74
N ARG A 364 13.81 5.83 -5.65
CA ARG A 364 14.32 6.07 -4.29
C ARG A 364 15.31 5.01 -3.81
N CYS A 365 15.09 3.74 -4.15
CA CYS A 365 16.05 2.66 -3.87
C CYS A 365 17.35 2.86 -4.65
N ALA A 366 17.26 3.23 -5.93
CA ALA A 366 18.43 3.51 -6.76
C ALA A 366 19.21 4.76 -6.28
N GLU A 367 18.52 5.83 -5.88
CA GLU A 367 19.16 7.01 -5.26
C GLU A 367 19.92 6.63 -3.98
N TYR A 368 19.39 5.72 -3.16
CA TYR A 368 20.07 5.24 -1.97
C TYR A 368 21.34 4.42 -2.30
N LEU A 369 21.26 3.53 -3.28
CA LEU A 369 22.37 2.64 -3.66
C LEU A 369 23.51 3.37 -4.38
N PHE A 370 23.17 4.32 -5.26
CA PHE A 370 24.10 4.96 -6.18
C PHE A 370 24.40 6.43 -5.82
N GLY A 371 23.82 6.96 -4.74
CA GLY A 371 23.97 8.35 -4.32
C GLY A 371 23.18 9.37 -5.14
N GLY A 372 22.58 8.96 -6.25
CA GLY A 372 21.74 9.76 -7.14
C GLY A 372 21.45 9.02 -8.44
N ILE A 373 20.42 9.47 -9.16
CA ILE A 373 20.04 8.85 -10.45
C ILE A 373 19.75 9.91 -11.50
N ASN A 374 20.01 9.57 -12.77
CA ASN A 374 19.50 10.33 -13.89
C ASN A 374 18.11 9.81 -14.26
N TRP A 375 17.07 10.57 -13.91
CA TRP A 375 15.67 10.17 -14.12
C TRP A 375 15.32 9.94 -15.60
N ARG A 376 16.01 10.58 -16.55
CA ARG A 376 15.80 10.32 -17.99
C ARG A 376 16.28 8.93 -18.39
N VAL A 377 17.48 8.56 -17.94
CA VAL A 377 18.02 7.20 -18.18
C VAL A 377 17.17 6.18 -17.45
N PHE A 378 16.78 6.44 -16.22
CA PHE A 378 15.94 5.57 -15.43
C PHE A 378 14.56 5.35 -16.08
N GLY A 379 13.96 6.39 -16.67
CA GLY A 379 12.72 6.31 -17.44
C GLY A 379 12.86 5.41 -18.68
N MET A 380 13.97 5.50 -19.41
CA MET A 380 14.23 4.57 -20.54
C MET A 380 14.36 3.13 -20.07
N VAL A 381 15.06 2.87 -18.98
CA VAL A 381 15.19 1.52 -18.38
C VAL A 381 13.83 0.98 -17.96
N GLN A 382 12.98 1.79 -17.33
CA GLN A 382 11.63 1.39 -16.96
C GLN A 382 10.75 1.11 -18.19
N GLY A 383 10.82 1.93 -19.22
CA GLY A 383 10.14 1.68 -20.49
C GLY A 383 10.57 0.36 -21.15
N CYS A 384 11.88 0.09 -21.19
CA CYS A 384 12.43 -1.18 -21.68
C CYS A 384 11.92 -2.37 -20.85
N ALA A 385 11.82 -2.22 -19.52
CA ALA A 385 11.28 -3.28 -18.66
C ALA A 385 9.80 -3.56 -18.93
N VAL A 386 8.99 -2.53 -19.26
CA VAL A 386 7.60 -2.71 -19.73
C VAL A 386 7.58 -3.52 -21.03
N VAL A 387 8.45 -3.17 -22.01
CA VAL A 387 8.53 -3.92 -23.28
C VAL A 387 8.93 -5.39 -23.05
N LEU A 388 9.92 -5.64 -22.18
CA LEU A 388 10.31 -7.00 -21.83
C LEU A 388 9.15 -7.78 -21.19
N GLY A 389 8.37 -7.12 -20.32
CA GLY A 389 7.18 -7.70 -19.69
C GLY A 389 6.11 -8.18 -20.68
N LEU A 390 6.07 -7.64 -21.91
CA LEU A 390 5.14 -8.11 -22.97
C LEU A 390 5.45 -9.54 -23.45
N PHE A 391 6.69 -9.96 -23.35
CA PHE A 391 7.18 -11.22 -23.90
C PHE A 391 7.50 -12.27 -22.84
N LEU A 392 7.51 -11.90 -21.57
CA LEU A 392 7.82 -12.82 -20.47
C LEU A 392 6.61 -13.72 -20.14
N GLU A 393 6.92 -14.97 -19.78
CA GLU A 393 5.91 -15.94 -19.36
C GLU A 393 5.32 -15.55 -17.99
N THR A 394 3.99 -15.49 -17.92
CA THR A 394 3.25 -15.03 -16.75
C THR A 394 3.62 -15.78 -15.47
N GLY A 395 3.65 -17.11 -15.49
CA GLY A 395 3.92 -17.93 -14.32
C GLY A 395 5.29 -17.67 -13.68
N THR A 396 6.34 -17.62 -14.51
CA THR A 396 7.71 -17.36 -14.09
C THR A 396 7.87 -15.94 -13.50
N VAL A 397 7.25 -14.95 -14.17
CA VAL A 397 7.28 -13.54 -13.70
C VAL A 397 6.65 -13.40 -12.33
N TRP A 398 5.47 -13.99 -12.13
CA TRP A 398 4.78 -13.93 -10.85
C TRP A 398 5.58 -14.63 -9.74
N THR A 399 6.14 -15.80 -10.00
CA THR A 399 6.96 -16.54 -9.03
C THR A 399 8.20 -15.76 -8.59
N LEU A 400 8.93 -15.16 -9.56
CA LEU A 400 10.09 -14.32 -9.25
C LEU A 400 9.71 -13.07 -8.47
N ALA A 401 8.62 -12.41 -8.86
CA ALA A 401 8.09 -11.24 -8.19
C ALA A 401 7.74 -11.53 -6.71
N GLU A 402 7.06 -12.64 -6.46
CA GLU A 402 6.72 -13.10 -5.11
C GLU A 402 7.98 -13.38 -4.27
N ILE A 403 9.00 -14.06 -4.83
CA ILE A 403 10.25 -14.35 -4.13
C ILE A 403 10.94 -13.06 -3.70
N VAL A 404 11.10 -12.10 -4.61
CA VAL A 404 11.78 -10.82 -4.31
C VAL A 404 11.01 -10.03 -3.25
N ASN A 405 9.67 -9.99 -3.33
CA ASN A 405 8.83 -9.36 -2.31
C ASN A 405 8.99 -10.01 -0.94
N GLY A 406 9.01 -11.34 -0.87
CA GLY A 406 9.24 -12.06 0.38
C GLY A 406 10.60 -11.73 1.00
N LEU A 407 11.65 -11.66 0.17
CA LEU A 407 12.99 -11.30 0.62
C LEU A 407 13.08 -9.84 1.09
N MET A 408 12.36 -8.91 0.44
CA MET A 408 12.30 -7.51 0.83
C MET A 408 11.58 -7.30 2.17
N ALA A 409 10.56 -8.11 2.46
CA ALA A 409 9.80 -8.01 3.70
C ALA A 409 10.66 -8.29 4.96
N ILE A 410 11.62 -9.21 4.88
CA ILE A 410 12.43 -9.64 6.03
C ILE A 410 13.19 -8.48 6.68
N PRO A 411 14.04 -7.71 5.97
CA PRO A 411 14.76 -6.59 6.59
C PRO A 411 13.83 -5.48 7.07
N ASN A 412 12.70 -5.24 6.39
CA ASN A 412 11.72 -4.25 6.83
C ASN A 412 11.07 -4.65 8.15
N LEU A 413 10.52 -5.86 8.23
CA LEU A 413 9.84 -6.34 9.44
C LEU A 413 10.80 -6.44 10.63
N ALA A 414 12.06 -6.85 10.40
CA ALA A 414 13.09 -6.82 11.43
C ALA A 414 13.30 -5.40 11.97
N ALA A 415 13.41 -4.40 11.10
CA ALA A 415 13.56 -3.01 11.52
C ALA A 415 12.33 -2.49 12.28
N VAL A 416 11.12 -2.78 11.79
CA VAL A 416 9.86 -2.40 12.44
C VAL A 416 9.74 -3.01 13.82
N LEU A 417 10.08 -4.31 13.99
CA LEU A 417 10.06 -4.98 15.29
C LEU A 417 11.05 -4.34 16.26
N MET A 418 12.29 -4.08 15.83
CA MET A 418 13.32 -3.45 16.66
C MET A 418 12.95 -2.01 17.06
N LEU A 419 12.25 -1.27 16.19
CA LEU A 419 11.84 0.13 16.41
C LEU A 419 10.41 0.26 16.95
N THR A 420 9.74 -0.85 17.31
CA THR A 420 8.40 -0.83 17.93
C THR A 420 8.30 0.09 19.16
N PRO A 421 9.30 0.18 20.07
CA PRO A 421 9.25 1.11 21.20
C PRO A 421 9.09 2.58 20.75
N GLU A 422 9.77 2.98 19.67
CA GLU A 422 9.67 4.33 19.12
C GLU A 422 8.28 4.58 18.51
N VAL A 423 7.71 3.60 17.80
CA VAL A 423 6.34 3.68 17.29
C VAL A 423 5.34 3.87 18.42
N ALA A 424 5.46 3.06 19.49
CA ALA A 424 4.59 3.15 20.66
C ALA A 424 4.70 4.50 21.37
N ARG A 425 5.92 5.04 21.51
CA ARG A 425 6.20 6.36 22.10
C ARG A 425 5.52 7.47 21.30
N LEU A 426 5.77 7.55 19.99
CA LEU A 426 5.20 8.58 19.12
C LEU A 426 3.67 8.51 19.04
N THR A 427 3.11 7.29 19.09
CA THR A 427 1.66 7.05 19.15
C THR A 427 1.07 7.59 20.46
N GLY A 428 1.76 7.33 21.59
CA GLY A 428 1.37 7.80 22.91
C GLY A 428 1.40 9.33 23.03
N GLU A 429 2.45 9.97 22.55
CA GLU A 429 2.61 11.42 22.51
C GLU A 429 1.49 12.10 21.69
N TYR A 430 1.25 11.61 20.49
CA TYR A 430 0.18 12.13 19.64
C TYR A 430 -1.19 12.01 20.31
N ARG A 431 -1.48 10.86 20.92
CA ARG A 431 -2.74 10.61 21.59
C ARG A 431 -2.95 11.53 22.80
N MET A 432 -1.88 11.82 23.55
CA MET A 432 -1.95 12.75 24.66
C MET A 432 -2.30 14.17 24.17
N CYS A 433 -1.61 14.66 23.15
CA CYS A 433 -1.88 15.97 22.54
C CYS A 433 -3.31 16.05 21.96
N TYR A 434 -3.76 15.00 21.27
CA TYR A 434 -5.10 14.93 20.70
C TYR A 434 -6.19 14.99 21.77
N ASN A 435 -6.03 14.25 22.88
CA ASN A 435 -6.99 14.24 23.99
C ASN A 435 -7.03 15.59 24.74
N LEU A 436 -5.87 16.24 24.89
CA LEU A 436 -5.81 17.57 25.52
C LEU A 436 -6.52 18.62 24.69
N SER A 437 -6.30 18.64 23.37
CA SER A 437 -6.97 19.59 22.48
C SER A 437 -8.50 19.37 22.42
N HIS A 438 -8.96 18.12 22.45
CA HIS A 438 -10.39 17.79 22.48
C HIS A 438 -11.06 18.15 23.82
N ARG A 439 -10.34 18.04 24.94
CA ARG A 439 -10.85 18.48 26.27
C ARG A 439 -10.95 19.99 26.37
N HIS A 440 -9.99 20.73 25.79
CA HIS A 440 -10.04 22.19 25.70
C HIS A 440 -11.21 22.68 24.85
N ASN A 441 -11.42 22.06 23.68
CA ASN A 441 -12.54 22.40 22.80
C ASN A 441 -13.92 22.07 23.38
N LYS A 442 -14.03 20.98 24.19
CA LYS A 442 -15.27 20.64 24.91
C LYS A 442 -15.53 21.55 26.10
N ARG A 443 -14.49 22.09 26.76
CA ARG A 443 -14.61 23.06 27.87
C ARG A 443 -14.89 24.49 27.38
N GLY A 444 -14.92 24.71 26.07
CA GLY A 444 -15.31 25.92 25.31
C GLY A 444 -15.06 27.22 26.04
N ASN A 445 -14.15 28.05 25.51
CA ASN A 445 -13.98 29.43 25.99
C ASN A 445 -15.37 30.15 25.93
N PRO A 446 -15.94 30.59 27.04
CA PRO A 446 -17.25 31.24 27.03
C PRO A 446 -17.32 32.47 26.11
N TYR A 447 -16.16 33.08 25.82
CA TYR A 447 -16.03 34.22 24.91
C TYR A 447 -16.16 33.82 23.43
N GLU A 448 -15.70 32.63 23.01
CA GLU A 448 -15.85 32.15 21.63
C GLU A 448 -17.28 31.70 21.34
N ARG A 449 -18.01 31.14 22.29
CA ARG A 449 -19.44 30.83 22.11
C ARG A 449 -20.30 32.10 21.86
N LYS A 450 -19.91 33.24 22.39
CA LYS A 450 -20.59 34.52 22.11
C LYS A 450 -20.21 35.11 20.74
N ARG A 451 -18.98 34.88 20.26
CA ARG A 451 -18.49 35.39 18.97
C ARG A 451 -19.06 34.59 17.80
N ASN A 452 -19.08 33.26 17.88
CA ASN A 452 -19.65 32.40 16.84
C ASN A 452 -21.18 32.49 16.68
N ARG A 453 -21.87 33.03 17.69
CA ARG A 453 -23.30 33.38 17.54
C ARG A 453 -23.52 34.69 16.81
N ARG A 454 -22.49 35.53 16.68
CA ARG A 454 -22.61 36.86 16.00
C ARG A 454 -22.02 36.85 14.59
N ASP A 455 -21.22 35.86 14.20
CA ASP A 455 -20.60 35.83 12.87
C ASP A 455 -20.43 34.37 12.39
N PRO A 456 -21.37 33.84 11.59
CA PRO A 456 -21.31 32.45 11.10
C PRO A 456 -20.24 32.21 10.04
N ALA A 457 -19.56 33.25 9.53
CA ALA A 457 -18.59 33.16 8.42
C ALA A 457 -17.11 33.18 8.86
N ALA A 458 -16.79 33.21 10.17
CA ALA A 458 -15.41 33.20 10.63
C ALA A 458 -14.81 31.78 10.60
N HIS A 459 -13.80 31.59 9.77
CA HIS A 459 -13.03 30.34 9.63
C HIS A 459 -12.50 29.81 10.98
N PRO A 460 -12.47 28.48 11.21
CA PRO A 460 -11.91 27.91 12.43
C PRO A 460 -10.37 28.08 12.45
N PRO A 461 -9.77 28.53 13.58
CA PRO A 461 -8.31 28.61 13.71
C PRO A 461 -7.73 27.23 13.99
N GLY A 462 -7.39 26.48 12.92
CA GLY A 462 -6.89 25.11 13.06
C GLY A 462 -5.36 24.94 12.94
N SER A 463 -4.65 25.82 12.26
CA SER A 463 -3.25 25.56 11.90
C SER A 463 -2.21 26.29 12.77
N GLN A 464 -2.46 27.48 13.25
CA GLN A 464 -1.46 28.27 13.99
C GLN A 464 -1.30 27.87 15.46
N GLN A 465 -2.31 27.30 16.11
CA GLN A 465 -2.24 26.91 17.53
C GLN A 465 -1.48 25.57 17.73
N TYR A 466 -1.46 24.70 16.70
CA TYR A 466 -0.67 23.47 16.70
C TYR A 466 0.84 23.74 16.67
N ASP A 467 1.29 24.74 15.91
CA ASP A 467 2.71 25.11 15.81
C ASP A 467 3.28 25.67 17.12
N GLY A 468 2.51 26.40 17.90
CA GLY A 468 2.95 26.94 19.19
C GLY A 468 3.21 25.86 20.24
N HIS A 469 2.36 24.84 20.32
CA HIS A 469 2.53 23.74 21.29
C HIS A 469 3.63 22.77 20.89
N LEU A 470 3.81 22.52 19.59
CA LEU A 470 4.92 21.71 19.07
C LEU A 470 6.28 22.41 19.25
N ARG A 471 6.33 23.74 19.19
CA ARG A 471 7.55 24.51 19.51
C ARG A 471 7.93 24.40 20.98
N LEU A 472 6.98 24.46 21.90
CA LEU A 472 7.22 24.29 23.33
C LEU A 472 7.69 22.87 23.69
N LEU A 473 7.16 21.83 23.05
CA LEU A 473 7.61 20.45 23.23
C LEU A 473 8.99 20.19 22.62
N ARG A 474 9.32 20.82 21.49
CA ARG A 474 10.68 20.79 20.91
C ARG A 474 11.71 21.44 21.82
N GLN A 475 11.39 22.54 22.46
CA GLN A 475 12.29 23.21 23.42
C GLN A 475 12.55 22.38 24.67
N ARG A 476 11.56 21.62 25.16
CA ARG A 476 11.73 20.71 26.32
C ARG A 476 12.48 19.43 25.99
N GLY A 477 12.45 18.97 24.73
CA GLY A 477 13.15 17.76 24.27
C GLY A 477 14.64 18.00 23.92
N GLN A 478 15.06 19.24 23.74
CA GLN A 478 16.46 19.60 23.43
C GLN A 478 17.30 19.90 24.67
N GLY A 479 16.72 19.93 25.87
CA GLY A 479 17.43 20.20 27.12
C GLY A 479 18.29 19.07 27.69
N GLY A 480 18.51 17.97 26.95
CA GLY A 480 19.22 16.77 27.44
C GLY A 480 20.61 16.50 26.86
N HIS A 481 21.14 17.34 25.96
CA HIS A 481 22.52 17.22 25.51
C HIS A 481 23.28 18.51 25.78
N GLN A 482 23.91 18.57 26.93
CA GLN A 482 24.94 19.57 27.22
C GLN A 482 26.10 19.40 26.23
N GLN A 483 26.27 20.37 25.35
CA GLN A 483 27.52 20.58 24.60
C GLN A 483 28.58 21.02 25.59
N ILE A 484 29.66 20.25 25.69
CA ILE A 484 30.90 20.66 26.34
C ILE A 484 31.52 21.74 25.44
N PRO A 485 31.83 22.95 25.96
CA PRO A 485 32.47 24.00 25.16
C PRO A 485 33.92 23.63 24.87
N ALA A 486 34.29 23.60 23.60
CA ALA A 486 35.68 23.56 23.20
C ALA A 486 36.33 24.93 23.52
N GLN A 487 37.15 24.94 24.59
CA GLN A 487 38.00 26.07 24.92
C GLN A 487 39.15 26.23 23.91
N HIS A 488 39.34 27.47 23.51
CA HIS A 488 40.49 28.08 22.80
C HIS A 488 41.83 27.40 23.06
N ARG A 489 42.56 27.10 22.01
CA ARG A 489 44.00 27.24 21.97
C ARG A 489 44.39 28.08 20.74
N HIS A 490 44.61 29.36 21.01
CA HIS A 490 45.51 30.22 20.23
C HIS A 490 46.95 29.91 20.70
N ASP A 491 47.82 30.00 19.80
CA ASP A 491 49.21 30.44 19.80
C ASP A 491 50.25 29.42 19.35
N ALA A 492 50.92 29.90 18.36
CA ALA A 492 52.33 30.14 18.18
C ALA A 492 53.16 29.26 17.23
N ARG A 493 53.65 29.97 16.18
CA ARG A 493 54.98 29.85 15.51
C ARG A 493 55.18 28.66 14.56
N LYS A 494 55.35 28.89 13.37
CA LYS A 494 56.28 29.58 12.44
C LYS A 494 55.80 29.32 11.01
#